data_b8270313f8ca36c656d8ab6ae2f03960
#
_entry.id   b8270313f8ca36c656d8ab6ae2f03960
#
_cell.length_a   1.000
_cell.length_b   1.000
_cell.length_c   1.000
_cell.angle_alpha   90.00
_cell.angle_beta   90.00
_cell.angle_gamma   90.00
#
_symmetry.space_group_name_H-M   'P 1'
#
loop_
_entity.id
_entity.type
_entity.pdbx_description
1 polymer ?
#
loop_
_entity_poly.entity_id
_entity_poly.type
_entity_poly.pdbx_seq_one_letter_code
_entity_poly.pdbx_strand_id
1 'polypeptide(L)'
;YTRRGFEELSSEIYEQSILHGEKFLLVAVDIYNLHEINRKQGSSVGDKILMTVADALSSSCLGNEICCRCNGDHFYLIGSYSYRFDAGRTHIDAIQQYCNQHLEERESGVHVKLLMSCFCEKVSQTVSLAELIAYVDHVIAQKQLEEEKQLAYWKNMNTLRQKIYSSPQENWNIADMAQMMLLSRAYFQRLYKQNFGVSAMSDVIAARIAMAKKLLADGQNTLEEIAEQCGYHSEIYFMQQFKKETGMTPTQYRTKGNAE
;
A
#
# COMPACT_ATOMS: atom_id res chain seq x y z
N TYR A 1 -10.80 -27.38 9.20
CA TYR A 1 -11.09 -28.58 8.41
C TYR A 1 -9.95 -28.89 7.45
N THR A 2 -9.84 -30.18 7.01
CA THR A 2 -9.00 -30.55 5.87
C THR A 2 -9.63 -30.05 4.58
N ARG A 3 -8.86 -29.88 3.49
CA ARG A 3 -9.38 -29.45 2.19
C ARG A 3 -10.55 -30.32 1.71
N ARG A 4 -10.42 -31.64 1.78
CA ARG A 4 -11.47 -32.56 1.36
C ARG A 4 -12.75 -32.43 2.22
N GLY A 5 -12.61 -32.38 3.54
CA GLY A 5 -13.75 -32.20 4.44
C GLY A 5 -14.42 -30.84 4.24
N PHE A 6 -13.66 -29.82 3.87
CA PHE A 6 -14.23 -28.52 3.52
C PHE A 6 -15.01 -28.56 2.19
N GLU A 7 -14.49 -29.22 1.16
CA GLU A 7 -15.16 -29.36 -0.13
C GLU A 7 -16.51 -30.11 0.01
N GLU A 8 -16.55 -31.17 0.83
CA GLU A 8 -17.77 -31.93 1.10
C GLU A 8 -18.81 -31.08 1.87
N LEU A 9 -18.41 -30.47 2.99
CA LEU A 9 -19.30 -29.67 3.83
C LEU A 9 -19.76 -28.36 3.15
N SER A 10 -18.90 -27.73 2.38
CA SER A 10 -19.25 -26.50 1.65
C SER A 10 -20.34 -26.77 0.59
N SER A 11 -20.26 -27.90 -0.10
CA SER A 11 -21.28 -28.31 -1.05
C SER A 11 -22.60 -28.55 -0.36
N GLU A 12 -22.62 -29.22 0.82
CA GLU A 12 -23.81 -29.45 1.60
C GLU A 12 -24.45 -28.12 2.07
N ILE A 13 -23.66 -27.18 2.65
CA ILE A 13 -24.16 -25.87 3.07
C ILE A 13 -24.73 -25.10 1.88
N TYR A 14 -24.09 -25.17 0.72
CA TYR A 14 -24.53 -24.50 -0.50
C TYR A 14 -25.87 -25.03 -0.98
N GLU A 15 -26.04 -26.37 -1.07
CA GLU A 15 -27.30 -27.03 -1.45
C GLU A 15 -28.43 -26.71 -0.47
N GLN A 16 -28.16 -26.74 0.84
CA GLN A 16 -29.12 -26.36 1.86
C GLN A 16 -29.56 -24.91 1.75
N SER A 17 -28.62 -23.99 1.43
CA SER A 17 -28.98 -22.60 1.22
C SER A 17 -29.94 -22.39 0.05
N ILE A 18 -29.77 -23.14 -1.04
CA ILE A 18 -30.70 -23.14 -2.17
C ILE A 18 -32.07 -23.71 -1.76
N LEU A 19 -32.06 -24.85 -1.09
CA LEU A 19 -33.29 -25.56 -0.69
C LEU A 19 -34.17 -24.70 0.23
N HIS A 20 -33.55 -24.00 1.19
CA HIS A 20 -34.28 -23.19 2.17
C HIS A 20 -34.45 -21.72 1.74
N GLY A 21 -33.91 -21.32 0.59
CA GLY A 21 -33.95 -19.95 0.10
C GLY A 21 -33.16 -18.95 0.99
N GLU A 22 -32.14 -19.44 1.64
CA GLU A 22 -31.25 -18.67 2.52
C GLU A 22 -30.17 -17.94 1.72
N LYS A 23 -29.50 -16.97 2.35
CA LYS A 23 -28.28 -16.35 1.82
C LYS A 23 -27.11 -17.29 2.06
N PHE A 24 -26.34 -17.53 1.03
CA PHE A 24 -25.07 -18.23 1.14
C PHE A 24 -23.95 -17.20 1.39
N LEU A 25 -23.15 -17.44 2.40
CA LEU A 25 -21.96 -16.65 2.73
C LEU A 25 -20.72 -17.39 2.27
N LEU A 26 -19.86 -16.69 1.54
CA LEU A 26 -18.50 -17.12 1.23
C LEU A 26 -17.57 -15.94 1.47
N VAL A 27 -16.63 -16.06 2.41
CA VAL A 27 -15.55 -15.11 2.63
C VAL A 27 -14.24 -15.78 2.23
N ALA A 28 -13.46 -15.10 1.40
CA ALA A 28 -12.09 -15.49 1.07
C ALA A 28 -11.11 -14.50 1.70
N VAL A 29 -10.02 -15.01 2.27
CA VAL A 29 -8.96 -14.24 2.91
C VAL A 29 -7.62 -14.73 2.40
N ASP A 30 -6.77 -13.80 1.98
CA ASP A 30 -5.41 -14.04 1.51
C ASP A 30 -4.43 -13.13 2.26
N ILE A 31 -3.25 -13.65 2.59
CA ILE A 31 -2.21 -12.90 3.29
C ILE A 31 -1.24 -12.32 2.26
N TYR A 32 -1.41 -11.03 1.96
CA TYR A 32 -0.59 -10.36 0.98
C TYR A 32 0.90 -10.42 1.34
N ASN A 33 1.73 -10.87 0.38
CA ASN A 33 3.18 -10.95 0.52
C ASN A 33 3.73 -11.86 1.64
N LEU A 34 3.00 -12.91 2.06
CA LEU A 34 3.49 -13.87 3.06
C LEU A 34 4.86 -14.47 2.69
N HIS A 35 5.09 -14.77 1.40
CA HIS A 35 6.38 -15.27 0.92
C HIS A 35 7.53 -14.26 1.15
N GLU A 36 7.28 -12.97 0.94
CA GLU A 36 8.28 -11.92 1.19
C GLU A 36 8.57 -11.76 2.69
N ILE A 37 7.54 -11.86 3.52
CA ILE A 37 7.67 -11.85 4.98
C ILE A 37 8.55 -13.02 5.42
N ASN A 38 8.25 -14.24 4.96
CA ASN A 38 9.03 -15.44 5.26
C ASN A 38 10.50 -15.29 4.84
N ARG A 39 10.77 -14.71 3.67
CA ARG A 39 12.12 -14.49 3.19
C ARG A 39 12.91 -13.50 4.04
N LYS A 40 12.25 -12.42 4.54
CA LYS A 40 12.89 -11.36 5.31
C LYS A 40 13.06 -11.68 6.79
N GLN A 41 12.08 -12.38 7.37
CA GLN A 41 11.96 -12.55 8.82
C GLN A 41 11.98 -14.02 9.29
N GLY A 42 11.99 -14.95 8.33
CA GLY A 42 11.98 -16.38 8.60
C GLY A 42 10.57 -17.00 8.58
N SER A 43 10.54 -18.32 8.33
CA SER A 43 9.28 -19.07 8.22
C SER A 43 8.47 -19.12 9.52
N SER A 44 9.15 -19.06 10.68
CA SER A 44 8.47 -19.06 11.99
C SER A 44 7.54 -17.85 12.19
N VAL A 45 7.91 -16.69 11.60
CA VAL A 45 7.06 -15.49 11.63
C VAL A 45 5.82 -15.69 10.75
N GLY A 46 5.99 -16.22 9.54
CA GLY A 46 4.87 -16.54 8.68
C GLY A 46 3.92 -17.59 9.27
N ASP A 47 4.46 -18.60 9.94
CA ASP A 47 3.63 -19.61 10.63
C ASP A 47 2.77 -18.97 11.73
N LYS A 48 3.33 -18.04 12.51
CA LYS A 48 2.55 -17.29 13.51
C LYS A 48 1.45 -16.44 12.87
N ILE A 49 1.75 -15.77 11.76
CA ILE A 49 0.75 -14.98 11.02
C ILE A 49 -0.37 -15.90 10.54
N LEU A 50 -0.04 -17.04 9.94
CA LEU A 50 -1.01 -18.04 9.50
C LEU A 50 -1.90 -18.56 10.64
N MET A 51 -1.31 -18.84 11.80
CA MET A 51 -2.04 -19.25 13.00
C MET A 51 -2.97 -18.11 13.48
N THR A 52 -2.51 -16.89 13.52
CA THR A 52 -3.34 -15.75 13.95
C THR A 52 -4.54 -15.53 13.02
N VAL A 53 -4.35 -15.66 11.69
CA VAL A 53 -5.45 -15.57 10.73
C VAL A 53 -6.43 -16.74 10.88
N ALA A 54 -5.93 -17.95 11.11
CA ALA A 54 -6.77 -19.11 11.39
C ALA A 54 -7.59 -18.95 12.67
N ASP A 55 -6.98 -18.42 13.74
CA ASP A 55 -7.67 -18.11 15.01
C ASP A 55 -8.72 -17.01 14.82
N ALA A 56 -8.42 -15.97 14.02
CA ALA A 56 -9.37 -14.92 13.69
C ALA A 56 -10.60 -15.46 12.98
N LEU A 57 -10.40 -16.28 11.95
CA LEU A 57 -11.49 -16.94 11.22
C LEU A 57 -12.31 -17.84 12.15
N SER A 58 -11.65 -18.70 12.92
CA SER A 58 -12.32 -19.62 13.84
C SER A 58 -13.13 -18.90 14.92
N SER A 59 -12.58 -17.80 15.46
CA SER A 59 -13.24 -16.98 16.49
C SER A 59 -14.39 -16.15 15.93
N SER A 60 -14.39 -15.84 14.63
CA SER A 60 -15.48 -15.12 13.97
C SER A 60 -16.62 -16.01 13.50
N CYS A 61 -16.40 -17.34 13.43
CA CYS A 61 -17.44 -18.28 13.01
C CYS A 61 -18.67 -18.26 13.94
N LEU A 62 -19.84 -18.17 13.35
CA LEU A 62 -21.14 -18.14 14.03
C LEU A 62 -21.96 -19.38 13.64
N GLY A 63 -22.39 -20.15 14.61
CA GLY A 63 -23.31 -21.27 14.40
C GLY A 63 -22.79 -22.38 13.46
N ASN A 64 -23.37 -22.49 12.27
CA ASN A 64 -23.06 -23.56 11.30
C ASN A 64 -21.98 -23.19 10.30
N GLU A 65 -21.20 -22.13 10.57
CA GLU A 65 -20.13 -21.72 9.68
C GLU A 65 -18.93 -22.64 9.78
N ILE A 66 -18.27 -22.82 8.65
CA ILE A 66 -17.02 -23.57 8.56
C ILE A 66 -15.92 -22.71 7.97
N CYS A 67 -14.71 -22.89 8.45
CA CYS A 67 -13.54 -22.25 7.88
C CYS A 67 -12.44 -23.28 7.59
N CYS A 68 -11.65 -23.01 6.56
CA CYS A 68 -10.48 -23.81 6.24
C CYS A 68 -9.34 -22.97 5.63
N ARG A 69 -8.13 -23.51 5.73
CA ARG A 69 -6.97 -23.09 4.95
C ARG A 69 -6.85 -24.03 3.75
N CYS A 70 -6.99 -23.51 2.54
CA CYS A 70 -7.01 -24.33 1.33
C CYS A 70 -5.63 -24.47 0.67
N ASN A 71 -4.92 -23.38 0.49
CA ASN A 71 -3.60 -23.37 -0.12
C ASN A 71 -2.72 -22.30 0.55
N GLY A 72 -1.53 -22.67 0.99
CA GLY A 72 -0.51 -21.71 1.42
C GLY A 72 -1.01 -20.61 2.39
N ASP A 73 -1.38 -19.50 1.85
CA ASP A 73 -1.85 -18.28 2.54
C ASP A 73 -3.34 -17.97 2.34
N HIS A 74 -4.08 -18.88 1.70
CA HIS A 74 -5.47 -18.68 1.30
C HIS A 74 -6.45 -19.44 2.20
N PHE A 75 -7.47 -18.71 2.71
CA PHE A 75 -8.48 -19.22 3.62
C PHE A 75 -9.88 -18.91 3.12
N TYR A 76 -10.84 -19.79 3.45
CA TYR A 76 -12.25 -19.54 3.24
C TYR A 76 -13.03 -19.69 4.54
N LEU A 77 -14.13 -18.93 4.64
CA LEU A 77 -15.20 -19.12 5.60
C LEU A 77 -16.50 -19.20 4.82
N ILE A 78 -17.32 -20.20 5.12
CA ILE A 78 -18.60 -20.48 4.46
C ILE A 78 -19.69 -20.67 5.49
N GLY A 79 -20.88 -20.16 5.19
CA GLY A 79 -22.06 -20.30 6.02
C GLY A 79 -23.36 -20.03 5.27
N SER A 80 -24.46 -20.16 5.97
CA SER A 80 -25.83 -19.92 5.47
C SER A 80 -26.62 -19.08 6.46
N TYR A 81 -27.46 -18.17 5.97
CA TYR A 81 -28.23 -17.23 6.78
C TYR A 81 -29.64 -17.02 6.29
N SER A 82 -30.58 -17.15 7.20
CA SER A 82 -32.00 -16.89 6.96
C SER A 82 -32.40 -15.40 7.04
N TYR A 83 -31.54 -14.51 7.53
CA TYR A 83 -31.87 -13.13 7.82
C TYR A 83 -31.23 -12.09 6.87
N ARG A 84 -31.76 -10.83 6.89
CA ARG A 84 -31.23 -9.69 6.12
C ARG A 84 -29.93 -9.08 6.72
N PHE A 85 -29.13 -9.87 7.39
CA PHE A 85 -27.90 -9.43 7.99
C PHE A 85 -26.77 -9.41 6.96
N ASP A 86 -25.91 -8.40 6.97
CA ASP A 86 -24.71 -8.34 6.15
C ASP A 86 -23.56 -9.09 6.86
N ALA A 87 -23.69 -10.41 6.87
CA ALA A 87 -22.74 -11.30 7.51
C ALA A 87 -21.33 -11.16 6.92
N GLY A 88 -21.24 -10.98 5.60
CA GLY A 88 -19.95 -10.88 4.92
C GLY A 88 -19.10 -9.70 5.43
N ARG A 89 -19.69 -8.52 5.54
CA ARG A 89 -19.00 -7.33 6.05
C ARG A 89 -18.64 -7.47 7.51
N THR A 90 -19.55 -8.00 8.32
CA THR A 90 -19.30 -8.21 9.76
C THR A 90 -18.12 -9.15 9.99
N HIS A 91 -18.01 -10.25 9.22
CA HIS A 91 -16.86 -11.15 9.31
C HIS A 91 -15.57 -10.52 8.87
N ILE A 92 -15.58 -9.78 7.75
CA ILE A 92 -14.39 -9.04 7.28
C ILE A 92 -13.88 -8.09 8.35
N ASP A 93 -14.77 -7.28 8.93
CA ASP A 93 -14.42 -6.31 9.97
C ASP A 93 -13.88 -7.01 11.23
N ALA A 94 -14.52 -8.11 11.67
CA ALA A 94 -14.09 -8.89 12.83
C ALA A 94 -12.72 -9.54 12.63
N ILE A 95 -12.49 -10.18 11.47
CA ILE A 95 -11.20 -10.80 11.11
C ILE A 95 -10.10 -9.74 11.07
N GLN A 96 -10.35 -8.61 10.42
CA GLN A 96 -9.38 -7.51 10.32
C GLN A 96 -9.03 -6.95 11.69
N GLN A 97 -10.04 -6.72 12.54
CA GLN A 97 -9.83 -6.19 13.90
C GLN A 97 -9.02 -7.18 14.76
N TYR A 98 -9.37 -8.46 14.73
CA TYR A 98 -8.63 -9.49 15.46
C TYR A 98 -7.17 -9.58 15.02
N CYS A 99 -6.93 -9.61 13.72
CA CYS A 99 -5.57 -9.68 13.17
C CYS A 99 -4.76 -8.43 13.51
N ASN A 100 -5.32 -7.23 13.39
CA ASN A 100 -4.64 -5.99 13.76
C ASN A 100 -4.20 -6.04 15.23
N GLN A 101 -5.11 -6.40 16.13
CA GLN A 101 -4.84 -6.45 17.55
C GLN A 101 -3.75 -7.48 17.92
N HIS A 102 -3.81 -8.68 17.36
CA HIS A 102 -2.93 -9.78 17.78
C HIS A 102 -1.59 -9.83 17.02
N LEU A 103 -1.52 -9.31 15.78
CA LEU A 103 -0.28 -9.26 15.02
C LEU A 103 0.60 -8.08 15.45
N GLU A 104 0.02 -6.93 15.76
CA GLU A 104 0.77 -5.77 16.28
C GLU A 104 1.37 -6.03 17.66
N GLU A 105 0.66 -6.75 18.53
CA GLU A 105 1.12 -7.11 19.87
C GLU A 105 2.24 -8.17 19.87
N ARG A 106 2.20 -9.12 18.92
CA ARG A 106 3.11 -10.29 18.90
C ARG A 106 4.39 -10.10 18.09
N GLU A 107 4.32 -9.31 17.02
CA GLU A 107 5.40 -9.17 16.03
C GLU A 107 5.65 -7.68 15.74
N SER A 108 6.38 -7.03 16.65
CA SER A 108 6.74 -5.62 16.49
C SER A 108 7.51 -5.38 15.19
N GLY A 109 6.90 -4.63 14.27
CA GLY A 109 7.50 -4.21 13.00
C GLY A 109 7.03 -4.97 11.74
N VAL A 110 6.11 -5.93 11.86
CA VAL A 110 5.52 -6.61 10.69
C VAL A 110 4.14 -6.06 10.40
N HIS A 111 4.02 -5.33 9.33
CA HIS A 111 2.72 -4.90 8.82
C HIS A 111 2.14 -5.99 7.91
N VAL A 112 1.19 -6.77 8.45
CA VAL A 112 0.50 -7.81 7.71
C VAL A 112 -0.73 -7.21 7.04
N LYS A 113 -0.83 -7.37 5.73
CA LYS A 113 -1.99 -6.93 4.96
C LYS A 113 -2.82 -8.13 4.54
N LEU A 114 -4.10 -8.11 4.88
CA LEU A 114 -5.07 -9.11 4.44
C LEU A 114 -5.83 -8.57 3.22
N LEU A 115 -5.94 -9.40 2.20
CA LEU A 115 -6.83 -9.19 1.07
C LEU A 115 -8.05 -10.06 1.27
N MET A 116 -9.23 -9.46 1.36
CA MET A 116 -10.46 -10.16 1.66
C MET A 116 -11.52 -9.86 0.61
N SER A 117 -12.33 -10.87 0.30
CA SER A 117 -13.49 -10.77 -0.57
C SER A 117 -14.64 -11.54 0.04
N CYS A 118 -15.87 -11.11 -0.19
CA CYS A 118 -17.04 -11.85 0.25
C CYS A 118 -18.15 -11.86 -0.79
N PHE A 119 -18.93 -12.95 -0.76
CA PHE A 119 -20.23 -13.08 -1.38
C PHE A 119 -21.23 -13.42 -0.28
N CYS A 120 -22.36 -12.72 -0.20
CA CYS A 120 -23.41 -12.97 0.79
C CYS A 120 -24.78 -12.63 0.20
N GLU A 121 -25.29 -13.50 -0.67
CA GLU A 121 -26.57 -13.31 -1.34
C GLU A 121 -27.33 -14.66 -1.48
N LYS A 122 -28.61 -14.57 -1.85
CA LYS A 122 -29.38 -15.75 -2.21
C LYS A 122 -28.80 -16.37 -3.48
N VAL A 123 -28.60 -17.67 -3.43
CA VAL A 123 -28.09 -18.47 -4.54
C VAL A 123 -29.22 -19.24 -5.24
N SER A 124 -29.00 -19.58 -6.49
CA SER A 124 -29.92 -20.36 -7.31
C SER A 124 -29.18 -21.54 -7.93
N GLN A 125 -29.91 -22.51 -8.40
CA GLN A 125 -29.36 -23.71 -9.07
C GLN A 125 -28.59 -23.40 -10.37
N THR A 126 -28.71 -22.17 -10.89
CA THR A 126 -28.01 -21.74 -12.13
C THR A 126 -26.55 -21.34 -11.93
N VAL A 127 -26.13 -21.14 -10.69
CA VAL A 127 -24.75 -20.80 -10.34
C VAL A 127 -24.19 -21.95 -9.52
N SER A 128 -22.99 -22.38 -9.78
CA SER A 128 -22.31 -23.42 -9.00
C SER A 128 -21.46 -22.83 -7.88
N LEU A 129 -21.21 -23.62 -6.82
CA LEU A 129 -20.28 -23.24 -5.76
C LEU A 129 -18.88 -22.92 -6.32
N ALA A 130 -18.44 -23.68 -7.33
CA ALA A 130 -17.14 -23.45 -7.98
C ALA A 130 -17.06 -22.08 -8.66
N GLU A 131 -18.14 -21.61 -9.28
CA GLU A 131 -18.20 -20.26 -9.88
C GLU A 131 -18.17 -19.17 -8.82
N LEU A 132 -18.79 -19.37 -7.65
CA LEU A 132 -18.71 -18.41 -6.55
C LEU A 132 -17.31 -18.34 -5.93
N ILE A 133 -16.65 -19.49 -5.76
CA ILE A 133 -15.26 -19.55 -5.32
C ILE A 133 -14.38 -18.81 -6.32
N ALA A 134 -14.50 -19.12 -7.62
CA ALA A 134 -13.75 -18.43 -8.67
C ALA A 134 -14.00 -16.92 -8.69
N TYR A 135 -15.23 -16.48 -8.40
CA TYR A 135 -15.55 -15.04 -8.30
C TYR A 135 -14.82 -14.36 -7.14
N VAL A 136 -14.88 -14.91 -5.92
CA VAL A 136 -14.19 -14.27 -4.77
C VAL A 136 -12.67 -14.30 -4.93
N ASP A 137 -12.12 -15.36 -5.51
CA ASP A 137 -10.68 -15.49 -5.82
C ASP A 137 -10.25 -14.48 -6.88
N HIS A 138 -11.07 -14.27 -7.91
CA HIS A 138 -10.82 -13.25 -8.92
C HIS A 138 -10.76 -11.84 -8.31
N VAL A 139 -11.68 -11.52 -7.38
CA VAL A 139 -11.67 -10.23 -6.67
C VAL A 139 -10.40 -10.08 -5.83
N ILE A 140 -9.93 -11.13 -5.17
CA ILE A 140 -8.66 -11.10 -4.43
C ILE A 140 -7.48 -10.88 -5.39
N ALA A 141 -7.41 -11.62 -6.50
CA ALA A 141 -6.36 -11.46 -7.49
C ALA A 141 -6.31 -10.03 -8.08
N GLN A 142 -7.46 -9.41 -8.31
CA GLN A 142 -7.52 -8.00 -8.72
C GLN A 142 -6.95 -7.06 -7.65
N LYS A 143 -7.29 -7.29 -6.38
CA LYS A 143 -6.73 -6.51 -5.26
C LYS A 143 -5.21 -6.69 -5.13
N GLN A 144 -4.70 -7.92 -5.30
CA GLN A 144 -3.26 -8.18 -5.31
C GLN A 144 -2.55 -7.40 -6.42
N LEU A 145 -3.08 -7.43 -7.64
CA LEU A 145 -2.53 -6.70 -8.77
C LEU A 145 -2.52 -5.18 -8.54
N GLU A 146 -3.55 -4.65 -7.88
CA GLU A 146 -3.62 -3.24 -7.52
C GLU A 146 -2.58 -2.85 -6.48
N GLU A 147 -2.36 -3.68 -5.45
CA GLU A 147 -1.30 -3.50 -4.46
C GLU A 147 0.10 -3.54 -5.08
N GLU A 148 0.36 -4.50 -5.98
CA GLU A 148 1.63 -4.59 -6.69
C GLU A 148 1.91 -3.33 -7.53
N LYS A 149 0.89 -2.80 -8.23
CA LYS A 149 0.99 -1.55 -8.97
C LYS A 149 1.30 -0.37 -8.04
N GLN A 150 0.60 -0.27 -6.91
CA GLN A 150 0.85 0.78 -5.92
C GLN A 150 2.28 0.71 -5.37
N LEU A 151 2.75 -0.49 -5.04
CA LEU A 151 4.13 -0.70 -4.57
C LEU A 151 5.16 -0.35 -5.65
N ALA A 152 4.92 -0.70 -6.90
CA ALA A 152 5.78 -0.34 -8.03
C ALA A 152 5.85 1.18 -8.23
N TYR A 153 4.71 1.86 -8.18
CA TYR A 153 4.67 3.33 -8.23
C TYR A 153 5.44 3.97 -7.08
N TRP A 154 5.26 3.46 -5.86
CA TRP A 154 5.98 3.97 -4.69
C TRP A 154 7.51 3.81 -4.83
N LYS A 155 7.98 2.64 -5.28
CA LYS A 155 9.41 2.40 -5.54
C LYS A 155 9.97 3.35 -6.59
N ASN A 156 9.27 3.50 -7.71
CA ASN A 156 9.65 4.41 -8.79
C ASN A 156 9.65 5.87 -8.34
N MET A 157 8.66 6.29 -7.53
CA MET A 157 8.61 7.63 -6.95
C MET A 157 9.78 7.90 -6.00
N ASN A 158 10.17 6.93 -5.17
CA ASN A 158 11.35 7.05 -4.32
C ASN A 158 12.64 7.19 -5.15
N THR A 159 12.78 6.38 -6.21
CA THR A 159 13.92 6.47 -7.13
C THR A 159 13.99 7.86 -7.81
N LEU A 160 12.85 8.36 -8.27
CA LEU A 160 12.75 9.71 -8.83
C LEU A 160 13.15 10.78 -7.80
N ARG A 161 12.63 10.67 -6.59
CA ARG A 161 12.96 11.59 -5.49
C ARG A 161 14.45 11.56 -5.17
N GLN A 162 15.06 10.40 -5.08
CA GLN A 162 16.51 10.26 -4.89
C GLN A 162 17.29 10.92 -6.03
N LYS A 163 16.84 10.77 -7.28
CA LYS A 163 17.46 11.42 -8.44
C LYS A 163 17.37 12.95 -8.35
N ILE A 164 16.23 13.49 -7.93
CA ILE A 164 16.07 14.94 -7.69
C ILE A 164 17.12 15.45 -6.68
N TYR A 165 17.30 14.73 -5.57
CA TYR A 165 18.26 15.15 -4.53
C TYR A 165 19.73 14.91 -4.90
N SER A 166 20.02 13.92 -5.75
CA SER A 166 21.40 13.67 -6.23
C SER A 166 21.82 14.59 -7.37
N SER A 167 20.89 15.06 -8.18
CA SER A 167 21.15 15.88 -9.37
C SER A 167 20.17 17.04 -9.47
N PRO A 168 20.12 17.95 -8.47
CA PRO A 168 19.12 19.02 -8.42
C PRO A 168 19.28 20.07 -9.54
N GLN A 169 20.47 20.16 -10.14
CA GLN A 169 20.78 21.09 -11.22
C GLN A 169 20.14 20.71 -12.57
N GLU A 170 19.67 19.47 -12.73
CA GLU A 170 18.98 19.06 -13.96
C GLU A 170 17.72 19.90 -14.22
N ASN A 171 17.28 19.93 -15.48
CA ASN A 171 16.08 20.65 -15.87
C ASN A 171 14.80 19.87 -15.46
N TRP A 172 14.47 19.95 -14.18
CA TRP A 172 13.31 19.30 -13.62
C TRP A 172 12.01 20.04 -13.96
N ASN A 173 11.06 19.35 -14.59
CA ASN A 173 9.70 19.84 -14.78
C ASN A 173 8.67 18.72 -14.62
N ILE A 174 7.44 19.10 -14.32
CA ILE A 174 6.35 18.14 -14.03
C ILE A 174 6.03 17.23 -15.24
N ALA A 175 6.19 17.74 -16.47
CA ALA A 175 5.86 16.97 -17.67
C ALA A 175 6.81 15.80 -17.83
N ASP A 176 8.11 16.04 -17.73
CA ASP A 176 9.14 15.03 -17.89
C ASP A 176 9.10 14.02 -16.75
N MET A 177 8.94 14.48 -15.49
CA MET A 177 8.77 13.59 -14.34
C MET A 177 7.55 12.67 -14.48
N ALA A 178 6.41 13.20 -14.95
CA ALA A 178 5.20 12.41 -15.18
C ALA A 178 5.41 11.41 -16.33
N GLN A 179 6.12 11.80 -17.40
CA GLN A 179 6.45 10.91 -18.50
C GLN A 179 7.38 9.78 -18.07
N MET A 180 8.40 10.05 -17.24
CA MET A 180 9.28 9.01 -16.67
C MET A 180 8.50 7.95 -15.89
N MET A 181 7.37 8.35 -15.30
CA MET A 181 6.49 7.47 -14.53
C MET A 181 5.36 6.85 -15.37
N LEU A 182 5.27 7.17 -16.67
CA LEU A 182 4.18 6.79 -17.56
C LEU A 182 2.79 7.21 -17.03
N LEU A 183 2.72 8.39 -16.39
CA LEU A 183 1.51 8.93 -15.77
C LEU A 183 1.08 10.24 -16.43
N SER A 184 -0.21 10.58 -16.32
CA SER A 184 -0.65 11.94 -16.60
C SER A 184 -0.10 12.91 -15.55
N ARG A 185 0.14 14.19 -15.94
CA ARG A 185 0.66 15.22 -15.03
C ARG A 185 -0.16 15.36 -13.75
N ALA A 186 -1.49 15.37 -13.88
CA ALA A 186 -2.41 15.51 -12.74
C ALA A 186 -2.32 14.31 -11.78
N TYR A 187 -2.26 13.09 -12.32
CA TYR A 187 -2.15 11.88 -11.51
C TYR A 187 -0.78 11.79 -10.81
N PHE A 188 0.31 12.10 -11.53
CA PHE A 188 1.65 12.17 -10.97
C PHE A 188 1.74 13.15 -9.79
N GLN A 189 1.26 14.38 -9.94
CA GLN A 189 1.29 15.39 -8.87
C GLN A 189 0.51 14.94 -7.63
N ARG A 190 -0.68 14.35 -7.83
CA ARG A 190 -1.50 13.82 -6.73
C ARG A 190 -0.77 12.69 -6.02
N LEU A 191 -0.25 11.72 -6.76
CA LEU A 191 0.42 10.54 -6.22
C LEU A 191 1.73 10.92 -5.49
N TYR A 192 2.52 11.84 -6.05
CA TYR A 192 3.74 12.34 -5.42
C TYR A 192 3.44 13.02 -4.09
N LYS A 193 2.45 13.91 -4.07
CA LYS A 193 2.04 14.61 -2.83
C LYS A 193 1.46 13.64 -1.79
N GLN A 194 0.72 12.63 -2.21
CA GLN A 194 0.19 11.59 -1.33
C GLN A 194 1.32 10.78 -0.68
N ASN A 195 2.37 10.43 -1.43
CA ASN A 195 3.48 9.64 -0.93
C ASN A 195 4.46 10.42 -0.05
N PHE A 196 4.72 11.69 -0.36
CA PHE A 196 5.79 12.47 0.29
C PHE A 196 5.30 13.69 1.08
N GLY A 197 4.01 13.98 1.05
CA GLY A 197 3.42 15.15 1.74
C GLY A 197 3.68 16.49 1.04
N VAL A 198 4.60 16.54 0.06
CA VAL A 198 5.03 17.75 -0.65
C VAL A 198 4.93 17.57 -2.17
N SER A 199 4.97 18.67 -2.93
CA SER A 199 5.01 18.57 -4.39
C SER A 199 6.42 18.21 -4.89
N ALA A 200 6.51 17.59 -6.07
CA ALA A 200 7.80 17.26 -6.69
C ALA A 200 8.66 18.53 -6.93
N MET A 201 8.06 19.64 -7.34
CA MET A 201 8.77 20.90 -7.51
C MET A 201 9.25 21.50 -6.18
N SER A 202 8.54 21.26 -5.08
CA SER A 202 9.01 21.65 -3.74
C SER A 202 10.27 20.89 -3.35
N ASP A 203 10.34 19.58 -3.65
CA ASP A 203 11.56 18.80 -3.43
C ASP A 203 12.72 19.26 -4.33
N VAL A 204 12.47 19.62 -5.59
CA VAL A 204 13.49 20.21 -6.48
C VAL A 204 14.05 21.50 -5.89
N ILE A 205 13.18 22.41 -5.43
CA ILE A 205 13.60 23.65 -4.80
C ILE A 205 14.41 23.36 -3.54
N ALA A 206 13.93 22.49 -2.66
CA ALA A 206 14.64 22.12 -1.42
C ALA A 206 16.04 21.55 -1.71
N ALA A 207 16.15 20.65 -2.70
CA ALA A 207 17.43 20.06 -3.11
C ALA A 207 18.39 21.12 -3.68
N ARG A 208 17.91 22.04 -4.53
CA ARG A 208 18.71 23.16 -5.07
C ARG A 208 19.20 24.09 -3.97
N ILE A 209 18.34 24.43 -3.01
CA ILE A 209 18.72 25.27 -1.87
C ILE A 209 19.74 24.55 -0.96
N ALA A 210 19.58 23.24 -0.74
CA ALA A 210 20.57 22.47 0.01
C ALA A 210 21.93 22.43 -0.68
N MET A 211 21.98 22.31 -2.00
CA MET A 211 23.21 22.44 -2.80
C MET A 211 23.81 23.85 -2.71
N ALA A 212 22.98 24.88 -2.86
CA ALA A 212 23.42 26.28 -2.76
C ALA A 212 24.04 26.61 -1.39
N LYS A 213 23.49 26.11 -0.30
CA LYS A 213 24.04 26.25 1.06
C LYS A 213 25.46 25.69 1.16
N LYS A 214 25.75 24.55 0.54
CA LYS A 214 27.10 23.95 0.51
C LYS A 214 28.04 24.80 -0.27
N LEU A 215 27.67 25.27 -1.49
CA LEU A 215 28.49 26.10 -2.33
C LEU A 215 28.77 27.49 -1.72
N LEU A 216 27.81 28.05 -0.98
CA LEU A 216 27.98 29.30 -0.23
C LEU A 216 28.98 29.15 0.93
N ALA A 217 28.98 27.98 1.61
CA ALA A 217 29.91 27.70 2.70
C ALA A 217 31.36 27.52 2.19
N ASP A 218 31.57 26.95 1.00
CA ASP A 218 32.90 26.81 0.38
C ASP A 218 33.55 28.17 -0.01
N GLY A 219 32.74 29.21 -0.20
CA GLY A 219 33.18 30.59 -0.36
C GLY A 219 33.89 30.95 -1.68
N GLN A 220 34.08 29.96 -2.58
CA GLN A 220 34.89 30.12 -3.79
C GLN A 220 34.14 30.69 -5.00
N ASN A 221 32.81 30.51 -5.02
CA ASN A 221 31.96 30.82 -6.17
C ASN A 221 31.24 32.16 -6.01
N THR A 222 31.01 32.85 -7.12
CA THR A 222 30.10 33.99 -7.21
C THR A 222 28.66 33.58 -7.06
N LEU A 223 27.72 34.49 -6.82
CA LEU A 223 26.30 34.16 -6.71
C LEU A 223 25.72 33.69 -8.05
N GLU A 224 26.23 34.25 -9.16
CA GLU A 224 25.85 33.85 -10.51
C GLU A 224 26.27 32.39 -10.79
N GLU A 225 27.52 32.04 -10.49
CA GLU A 225 28.01 30.65 -10.64
C GLU A 225 27.24 29.66 -9.74
N ILE A 226 26.92 30.04 -8.51
CA ILE A 226 26.11 29.21 -7.61
C ILE A 226 24.70 29.01 -8.16
N ALA A 227 24.07 30.07 -8.68
CA ALA A 227 22.75 29.98 -9.29
C ALA A 227 22.75 29.00 -10.46
N GLU A 228 23.75 29.12 -11.37
CA GLU A 228 23.90 28.22 -12.52
C GLU A 228 24.15 26.75 -12.08
N GLN A 229 25.12 26.54 -11.18
CA GLN A 229 25.40 25.19 -10.65
C GLN A 229 24.22 24.55 -9.94
N CYS A 230 23.31 25.32 -9.34
CA CYS A 230 22.11 24.85 -8.73
C CYS A 230 20.93 24.67 -9.72
N GLY A 231 21.13 24.96 -11.01
CA GLY A 231 20.12 24.81 -12.07
C GLY A 231 19.12 25.96 -12.14
N TYR A 232 19.50 27.18 -11.69
CA TYR A 232 18.71 28.37 -11.90
C TYR A 232 19.24 29.14 -13.13
N HIS A 233 18.35 29.55 -14.01
CA HIS A 233 18.68 30.35 -15.21
C HIS A 233 18.78 31.84 -14.91
N SER A 234 18.50 32.28 -13.69
CA SER A 234 18.54 33.69 -13.28
C SER A 234 19.00 33.80 -11.83
N GLU A 235 20.06 34.57 -11.62
CA GLU A 235 20.58 34.92 -10.30
C GLU A 235 19.50 35.60 -9.44
N ILE A 236 18.72 36.50 -10.03
CA ILE A 236 17.65 37.23 -9.34
C ILE A 236 16.62 36.27 -8.81
N TYR A 237 16.20 35.32 -9.66
CA TYR A 237 15.21 34.29 -9.24
C TYR A 237 15.77 33.36 -8.16
N PHE A 238 17.05 32.98 -8.29
CA PHE A 238 17.77 32.21 -7.26
C PHE A 238 17.75 32.94 -5.92
N MET A 239 18.16 34.22 -5.89
CA MET A 239 18.22 35.02 -4.65
C MET A 239 16.82 35.10 -3.97
N GLN A 240 15.77 35.34 -4.76
CA GLN A 240 14.41 35.40 -4.25
C GLN A 240 13.97 34.05 -3.65
N GLN A 241 14.23 32.95 -4.36
CA GLN A 241 13.88 31.63 -3.92
C GLN A 241 14.67 31.23 -2.66
N PHE A 242 15.98 31.51 -2.64
CA PHE A 242 16.84 31.23 -1.48
C PHE A 242 16.36 31.99 -0.23
N LYS A 243 16.04 33.28 -0.37
CA LYS A 243 15.49 34.07 0.74
C LYS A 243 14.17 33.56 1.21
N LYS A 244 13.27 33.14 0.30
CA LYS A 244 11.97 32.55 0.63
C LYS A 244 12.11 31.27 1.46
N GLU A 245 13.03 30.39 1.07
CA GLU A 245 13.21 29.08 1.71
C GLU A 245 14.04 29.13 3.01
N THR A 246 14.94 30.13 3.15
CA THR A 246 15.88 30.20 4.28
C THR A 246 15.64 31.36 5.23
N GLY A 247 14.83 32.35 4.81
CA GLY A 247 14.64 33.61 5.53
C GLY A 247 15.74 34.62 5.37
N MET A 248 16.86 34.29 4.72
CA MET A 248 18.05 35.12 4.53
C MET A 248 18.45 35.21 3.06
N THR A 249 19.12 36.33 2.67
CA THR A 249 19.72 36.36 1.35
C THR A 249 20.97 35.46 1.28
N PRO A 250 21.38 34.98 0.09
CA PRO A 250 22.60 34.18 -0.06
C PRO A 250 23.84 34.86 0.54
N THR A 251 23.98 36.19 0.36
CA THR A 251 25.09 36.98 0.92
C THR A 251 25.07 36.98 2.44
N GLN A 252 23.91 37.21 3.06
CA GLN A 252 23.76 37.12 4.52
C GLN A 252 24.08 35.75 5.06
N TYR A 253 23.66 34.69 4.34
CA TYR A 253 23.91 33.29 4.72
C TYR A 253 25.42 32.99 4.70
N ARG A 254 26.14 33.44 3.63
CA ARG A 254 27.61 33.31 3.50
C ARG A 254 28.35 33.98 4.65
N THR A 255 27.96 35.22 5.00
CA THR A 255 28.61 35.98 6.06
C THR A 255 28.41 35.37 7.43
N LYS A 256 27.25 34.79 7.70
CA LYS A 256 26.93 34.13 8.97
C LYS A 256 27.71 32.81 9.15
N GLY A 257 27.85 32.02 8.07
CA GLY A 257 28.62 30.76 8.10
C GLY A 257 30.14 30.96 8.27
N ASN A 258 30.67 32.13 7.93
CA ASN A 258 32.09 32.47 8.14
C ASN A 258 32.38 33.10 9.53
N ALA A 259 31.32 33.27 10.35
CA ALA A 259 31.44 33.87 11.69
C ALA A 259 31.29 32.86 12.85
N GLU A 260 31.01 31.60 12.52
CA GLU A 260 31.05 30.45 13.42
C GLU A 260 32.29 29.59 13.12
#